data_1f05c74fa3457810d0c91d03b94ed368
#
_entry.id   1f05c74fa3457810d0c91d03b94ed368
#
_cell.length_a   1.000
_cell.length_b   1.000
_cell.length_c   1.000
_cell.angle_alpha   90.00
_cell.angle_beta   90.00
_cell.angle_gamma   90.00
#
_symmetry.space_group_name_H-M   'P 1'
#
loop_
_entity.id
_entity.type
_entity.pdbx_description
1 polymer ?
#
loop_
_entity_poly.entity_id
_entity_poly.type
_entity_poly.pdbx_seq_one_letter_code
_entity_poly.pdbx_strand_id
1 'polypeptide(L)'
;ARRMWSRQPRASVLLPTGRAFDALEVPEAAGFLALARMERMDLTLGPVTCTPDRRMLFFVLPGGAAKAAELVRALGWNAEAIDLTGRGEGYYIAAPPTRVGGRGAVQWACGPTNANRWLPDVDELISPLAYACAREAAAARARTS
;
A
#
# COMPACT_ATOMS: atom_id res chain seq x y z
N ALA A 1 12.97 -2.88 17.74
CA ALA A 1 12.23 -1.99 16.87
C ALA A 1 11.11 -1.28 17.61
N ARG A 2 10.36 -2.03 18.43
CA ARG A 2 9.25 -1.45 19.18
C ARG A 2 9.71 -0.39 20.18
N ARG A 3 10.82 -0.64 20.86
CA ARG A 3 11.40 0.32 21.80
C ARG A 3 11.86 1.60 21.10
N MET A 4 12.48 1.42 19.93
CA MET A 4 12.96 2.55 19.15
C MET A 4 11.82 3.48 18.76
N TRP A 5 10.71 2.88 18.33
CA TRP A 5 9.57 3.68 17.88
C TRP A 5 8.93 4.45 19.02
N SER A 6 8.84 3.87 20.21
CA SER A 6 8.24 4.58 21.33
C SER A 6 9.18 5.60 21.96
N ARG A 7 10.49 5.36 21.94
CA ARG A 7 11.47 6.27 22.56
C ARG A 7 11.88 7.42 21.65
N GLN A 8 11.79 7.20 20.33
CA GLN A 8 12.22 8.20 19.35
C GLN A 8 11.10 8.45 18.36
N PRO A 9 10.02 9.10 18.78
CA PRO A 9 8.85 9.28 17.92
C PRO A 9 9.13 10.13 16.69
N ARG A 10 10.25 10.88 16.69
CA ARG A 10 10.64 11.69 15.54
C ARG A 10 11.69 11.03 14.65
N ALA A 11 12.13 9.83 15.01
CA ALA A 11 13.12 9.13 14.21
C ALA A 11 12.51 8.72 12.87
N SER A 12 13.30 8.89 11.81
CA SER A 12 12.90 8.40 10.49
C SER A 12 13.10 6.89 10.44
N VAL A 13 12.04 6.18 10.11
CA VAL A 13 12.10 4.73 9.97
C VAL A 13 11.86 4.38 8.51
N LEU A 14 12.92 3.91 7.84
CA LEU A 14 12.84 3.49 6.45
C LEU A 14 12.98 1.99 6.39
N LEU A 15 12.03 1.34 5.73
CA LEU A 15 12.02 -0.11 5.57
C LEU A 15 12.37 -0.45 4.13
N PRO A 16 13.44 -1.23 3.90
CA PRO A 16 13.78 -1.62 2.54
C PRO A 16 12.78 -2.66 2.03
N THR A 17 12.31 -2.48 0.81
CA THR A 17 11.45 -3.45 0.14
C THR A 17 12.29 -4.42 -0.67
N GLY A 18 11.70 -5.56 -1.01
CA GLY A 18 12.33 -6.55 -1.86
C GLY A 18 12.89 -7.77 -1.16
N ARG A 19 13.08 -7.71 0.15
CA ARG A 19 13.60 -8.85 0.92
C ARG A 19 12.56 -9.44 1.84
N ALA A 20 12.13 -8.65 2.83
CA ALA A 20 11.15 -9.12 3.81
C ALA A 20 9.73 -8.93 3.31
N PHE A 21 9.51 -7.93 2.48
CA PHE A 21 8.20 -7.62 1.92
C PHE A 21 8.32 -6.74 0.70
N ASP A 22 7.27 -6.71 -0.11
CA ASP A 22 7.06 -5.71 -1.13
C ASP A 22 5.84 -4.89 -0.74
N ALA A 23 5.52 -3.86 -1.49
CA ALA A 23 4.33 -3.07 -1.24
C ALA A 23 3.66 -2.66 -2.54
N LEU A 24 2.35 -2.46 -2.47
CA LEU A 24 1.57 -1.92 -3.57
C LEU A 24 1.12 -0.53 -3.17
N GLU A 25 1.52 0.46 -3.95
CA GLU A 25 1.22 1.86 -3.67
C GLU A 25 0.06 2.33 -4.54
N VAL A 26 -0.94 2.92 -3.90
CA VAL A 26 -2.16 3.39 -4.56
C VAL A 26 -2.55 4.76 -3.99
N PRO A 27 -3.40 5.53 -4.69
CA PRO A 27 -3.97 6.75 -4.11
C PRO A 27 -4.77 6.42 -2.85
N GLU A 28 -4.75 7.33 -1.89
CA GLU A 28 -5.42 7.12 -0.60
C GLU A 28 -6.90 6.80 -0.76
N ALA A 29 -7.60 7.54 -1.63
CA ALA A 29 -9.03 7.30 -1.85
C ALA A 29 -9.30 5.89 -2.36
N ALA A 30 -8.50 5.42 -3.30
CA ALA A 30 -8.60 4.06 -3.81
C ALA A 30 -8.24 3.04 -2.72
N GLY A 31 -7.23 3.35 -1.92
CA GLY A 31 -6.78 2.47 -0.85
C GLY A 31 -7.85 2.22 0.20
N PHE A 32 -8.54 3.27 0.65
CA PHE A 32 -9.62 3.11 1.62
C PHE A 32 -10.81 2.35 1.04
N LEU A 33 -11.13 2.59 -0.22
CA LEU A 33 -12.18 1.84 -0.89
C LEU A 33 -11.83 0.35 -0.97
N ALA A 34 -10.59 0.05 -1.34
CA ALA A 34 -10.10 -1.32 -1.41
C ALA A 34 -10.10 -1.99 -0.04
N LEU A 35 -9.66 -1.25 0.98
CA LEU A 35 -9.58 -1.78 2.34
C LEU A 35 -10.95 -2.19 2.86
N ALA A 36 -11.96 -1.34 2.63
CA ALA A 36 -13.34 -1.66 3.02
C ALA A 36 -13.85 -2.91 2.30
N ARG A 37 -13.52 -3.04 1.03
CA ARG A 37 -13.92 -4.23 0.25
C ARG A 37 -13.23 -5.48 0.74
N MET A 38 -11.93 -5.38 1.04
CA MET A 38 -11.15 -6.51 1.55
C MET A 38 -11.69 -7.00 2.89
N GLU A 39 -12.12 -6.07 3.75
CA GLU A 39 -12.73 -6.42 5.03
C GLU A 39 -14.03 -7.19 4.82
N ARG A 40 -14.86 -6.76 3.88
CA ARG A 40 -16.11 -7.47 3.56
C ARG A 40 -15.86 -8.85 2.96
N MET A 41 -14.75 -9.00 2.24
CA MET A 41 -14.37 -10.29 1.65
C MET A 41 -13.64 -11.20 2.63
N ASP A 42 -13.37 -10.70 3.83
CA ASP A 42 -12.63 -11.41 4.88
C ASP A 42 -11.25 -11.86 4.42
N LEU A 43 -10.56 -11.00 3.66
CA LEU A 43 -9.21 -11.27 3.21
C LEU A 43 -8.19 -11.00 4.31
N THR A 44 -7.15 -11.82 4.34
CA THR A 44 -6.03 -11.59 5.25
C THR A 44 -5.20 -10.43 4.74
N LEU A 45 -5.02 -9.41 5.59
CA LEU A 45 -4.26 -8.22 5.25
C LEU A 45 -2.94 -8.21 6.00
N GLY A 46 -1.88 -7.72 5.32
CA GLY A 46 -0.66 -7.32 5.99
C GLY A 46 -0.79 -5.88 6.50
N PRO A 47 0.30 -5.30 6.98
CA PRO A 47 0.29 -3.89 7.37
C PRO A 47 -0.02 -2.98 6.19
N VAL A 48 -0.65 -1.85 6.48
CA VAL A 48 -0.99 -0.83 5.47
C VAL A 48 -0.63 0.53 6.05
N THR A 49 0.12 1.33 5.30
CA THR A 49 0.49 2.68 5.72
C THR A 49 -0.23 3.73 4.89
N CYS A 50 -0.45 4.90 5.52
CA CYS A 50 -0.93 6.11 4.85
C CYS A 50 0.15 7.16 4.93
N THR A 51 0.47 7.79 3.81
CA THR A 51 1.47 8.86 3.77
C THR A 51 0.79 10.24 3.73
N PRO A 52 1.50 11.30 4.17
CA PRO A 52 0.92 12.65 4.16
C PRO A 52 0.60 13.18 2.76
N ASP A 53 1.22 12.64 1.71
CA ASP A 53 0.92 13.01 0.33
C ASP A 53 -0.22 12.19 -0.26
N ARG A 54 -1.04 11.59 0.60
CA ARG A 54 -2.27 10.87 0.23
C ARG A 54 -2.02 9.62 -0.61
N ARG A 55 -1.01 8.86 -0.21
CA ARG A 55 -0.75 7.54 -0.78
C ARG A 55 -0.97 6.48 0.29
N MET A 56 -1.32 5.29 -0.13
CA MET A 56 -1.42 4.12 0.75
C MET A 56 -0.56 3.01 0.19
N LEU A 57 0.10 2.29 1.09
CA LEU A 57 0.98 1.18 0.72
C LEU A 57 0.50 -0.08 1.42
N PHE A 58 0.19 -1.09 0.64
CA PHE A 58 -0.27 -2.39 1.11
C PHE A 58 0.90 -3.36 1.08
N PHE A 59 1.30 -3.87 2.22
CA PHE A 59 2.44 -4.79 2.32
C PHE A 59 2.03 -6.18 1.86
N VAL A 60 2.88 -6.79 1.02
CA VAL A 60 2.66 -8.12 0.47
C VAL A 60 3.95 -8.92 0.52
N LEU A 61 3.87 -10.21 0.23
CA LEU A 61 5.05 -11.07 0.15
C LEU A 61 6.05 -10.57 -0.88
N PRO A 62 7.35 -10.80 -0.63
CA PRO A 62 8.39 -10.40 -1.59
C PRO A 62 8.12 -10.98 -2.98
N GLY A 63 8.45 -10.20 -4.00
CA GLY A 63 8.21 -10.57 -5.39
C GLY A 63 6.87 -10.11 -5.93
N GLY A 64 5.95 -9.67 -5.05
CA GLY A 64 4.62 -9.22 -5.48
C GLY A 64 4.66 -7.99 -6.36
N ALA A 65 5.59 -7.08 -6.10
CA ALA A 65 5.70 -5.85 -6.89
C ALA A 65 5.99 -6.15 -8.37
N ALA A 66 6.84 -7.13 -8.63
CA ALA A 66 7.21 -7.48 -10.01
C ALA A 66 6.04 -8.09 -10.78
N LYS A 67 5.11 -8.73 -10.08
CA LYS A 67 3.94 -9.36 -10.69
C LYS A 67 2.77 -8.40 -10.87
N ALA A 68 2.75 -7.30 -10.14
CA ALA A 68 1.57 -6.44 -10.04
C ALA A 68 1.09 -5.95 -11.41
N ALA A 69 1.99 -5.45 -12.24
CA ALA A 69 1.60 -4.89 -13.54
C ALA A 69 0.97 -5.96 -14.45
N GLU A 70 1.53 -7.16 -14.45
CA GLU A 70 0.99 -8.26 -15.24
C GLU A 70 -0.37 -8.72 -14.76
N LEU A 71 -0.55 -8.80 -13.43
CA LEU A 71 -1.82 -9.19 -12.85
C LEU A 71 -2.90 -8.17 -13.15
N VAL A 72 -2.56 -6.88 -13.08
CA VAL A 72 -3.50 -5.81 -13.45
C VAL A 72 -3.89 -5.92 -14.91
N ARG A 73 -2.92 -6.18 -15.78
CA ARG A 73 -3.19 -6.33 -17.21
C ARG A 73 -4.11 -7.53 -17.48
N ALA A 74 -3.91 -8.62 -16.77
CA ALA A 74 -4.76 -9.80 -16.90
C ALA A 74 -6.20 -9.54 -16.51
N LEU A 75 -6.42 -8.54 -15.63
CA LEU A 75 -7.76 -8.11 -15.23
C LEU A 75 -8.38 -7.10 -16.20
N GLY A 76 -7.64 -6.69 -17.23
CA GLY A 76 -8.14 -5.78 -18.25
C GLY A 76 -7.78 -4.31 -18.04
N TRP A 77 -6.90 -4.00 -17.10
CA TRP A 77 -6.48 -2.62 -16.85
C TRP A 77 -5.00 -2.42 -17.09
N ASN A 78 -4.57 -1.16 -17.12
CA ASN A 78 -3.18 -0.75 -17.19
C ASN A 78 -2.79 -0.13 -15.84
N ALA A 79 -1.74 -0.64 -15.22
CA ALA A 79 -1.34 -0.22 -13.88
C ALA A 79 -1.04 1.28 -13.80
N GLU A 80 -0.36 1.84 -14.80
CA GLU A 80 -0.07 3.27 -14.83
C GLU A 80 -1.34 4.10 -14.92
N ALA A 81 -2.28 3.68 -15.76
CA ALA A 81 -3.53 4.41 -15.97
C ALA A 81 -4.38 4.46 -14.72
N ILE A 82 -4.31 3.43 -13.88
CA ILE A 82 -5.08 3.39 -12.63
C ILE A 82 -4.25 3.77 -11.41
N ASP A 83 -3.00 4.21 -11.63
CA ASP A 83 -2.10 4.69 -10.57
C ASP A 83 -1.84 3.65 -9.48
N LEU A 84 -1.54 2.42 -9.89
CA LEU A 84 -1.16 1.34 -9.00
C LEU A 84 0.31 0.99 -9.29
N THR A 85 1.17 1.12 -8.29
CA THR A 85 2.61 0.93 -8.45
C THR A 85 3.13 -0.12 -7.47
N GLY A 86 3.89 -1.09 -7.98
CA GLY A 86 4.60 -2.03 -7.12
C GLY A 86 5.91 -1.44 -6.64
N ARG A 87 6.19 -1.57 -5.33
CA ARG A 87 7.45 -1.16 -4.73
C ARG A 87 8.19 -2.42 -4.27
N GLY A 88 9.21 -2.80 -5.00
CA GLY A 88 9.98 -4.00 -4.73
C GLY A 88 11.43 -3.70 -4.44
N GLU A 89 12.31 -4.51 -4.98
CA GLU A 89 13.75 -4.40 -4.74
C GLU A 89 14.27 -3.00 -5.09
N GLY A 90 15.11 -2.47 -4.21
CA GLY A 90 15.73 -1.15 -4.43
C GLY A 90 14.96 0.02 -3.89
N TYR A 91 13.81 -0.20 -3.25
CA TYR A 91 13.00 0.88 -2.68
C TYR A 91 13.03 0.87 -1.17
N TYR A 92 12.68 2.02 -0.61
CA TYR A 92 12.52 2.19 0.83
C TYR A 92 11.14 2.78 1.08
N ILE A 93 10.46 2.28 2.10
CA ILE A 93 9.16 2.77 2.51
C ILE A 93 9.31 3.42 3.87
N ALA A 94 8.81 4.65 4.00
CA ALA A 94 8.75 5.31 5.29
C ALA A 94 7.67 4.65 6.15
N ALA A 95 8.05 4.26 7.37
CA ALA A 95 7.13 3.65 8.31
C ALA A 95 6.87 4.63 9.45
N PRO A 96 5.70 4.55 10.11
CA PRO A 96 5.46 5.38 11.29
C PRO A 96 6.56 5.13 12.33
N PRO A 97 7.03 6.17 13.01
CA PRO A 97 6.51 7.54 13.03
C PRO A 97 7.25 8.52 12.11
N THR A 98 7.70 8.12 10.95
CA THR A 98 8.50 8.97 10.07
C THR A 98 7.71 10.19 9.60
N ARG A 99 8.32 11.39 9.74
CA ARG A 99 7.74 12.60 9.18
C ARG A 99 8.28 12.84 7.77
N VAL A 100 7.42 13.35 6.92
CA VAL A 100 7.76 13.62 5.52
C VAL A 100 7.73 15.12 5.31
N GLY A 101 8.89 15.76 5.53
CA GLY A 101 9.02 17.21 5.41
C GLY A 101 8.06 17.93 6.35
N GLY A 102 7.41 18.99 5.88
CA GLY A 102 6.41 19.73 6.65
C GLY A 102 5.00 19.22 6.51
N ARG A 103 4.80 18.09 5.82
CA ARG A 103 3.46 17.58 5.47
C ARG A 103 2.80 16.77 6.57
N GLY A 104 3.58 16.26 7.50
CA GLY A 104 3.05 15.41 8.57
C GLY A 104 3.76 14.07 8.64
N ALA A 105 3.19 13.15 9.39
CA ALA A 105 3.79 11.84 9.63
C ALA A 105 3.07 10.73 8.88
N VAL A 106 3.83 9.70 8.53
CA VAL A 106 3.26 8.45 8.01
C VAL A 106 2.49 7.77 9.14
N GLN A 107 1.34 7.21 8.84
CA GLN A 107 0.50 6.54 9.82
C GLN A 107 0.15 5.13 9.35
N TRP A 108 -0.16 4.26 10.32
CA TRP A 108 -0.68 2.93 10.01
C TRP A 108 -2.19 3.04 9.74
N ALA A 109 -2.63 2.58 8.58
CA ALA A 109 -4.06 2.35 8.34
C ALA A 109 -4.46 0.97 8.88
N CYS A 110 -3.51 0.02 8.81
CA CYS A 110 -3.65 -1.29 9.42
C CYS A 110 -2.27 -1.62 9.98
N GLY A 111 -2.12 -1.54 11.29
CA GLY A 111 -0.82 -1.71 11.93
C GLY A 111 -0.36 -3.15 11.98
N PRO A 112 0.96 -3.36 12.17
CA PRO A 112 1.48 -4.71 12.33
C PRO A 112 1.00 -5.30 13.66
N THR A 113 0.46 -6.51 13.59
CA THR A 113 -0.03 -7.25 14.75
C THR A 113 0.37 -8.72 14.62
N ASN A 114 0.12 -9.50 15.66
CA ASN A 114 0.34 -10.94 15.55
C ASN A 114 -0.59 -11.59 14.53
N ALA A 115 -1.76 -10.99 14.32
CA ALA A 115 -2.74 -11.52 13.36
C ALA A 115 -2.31 -11.34 11.92
N ASN A 116 -1.56 -10.27 11.60
CA ASN A 116 -1.14 -9.98 10.24
C ASN A 116 0.38 -10.08 10.02
N ARG A 117 1.06 -10.86 10.85
CA ARG A 117 2.51 -11.08 10.69
C ARG A 117 2.84 -11.86 9.43
N TRP A 118 1.87 -12.60 8.90
CA TRP A 118 2.01 -13.35 7.66
C TRP A 118 1.48 -12.48 6.53
N LEU A 119 2.40 -12.02 5.69
CA LEU A 119 2.04 -11.14 4.58
C LEU A 119 1.18 -11.87 3.56
N PRO A 120 0.18 -11.20 2.98
CA PRO A 120 -0.63 -11.79 1.92
C PRO A 120 0.15 -11.86 0.62
N ASP A 121 -0.25 -12.78 -0.25
CA ASP A 121 0.25 -12.85 -1.61
C ASP A 121 -0.41 -11.72 -2.42
N VAL A 122 0.34 -11.15 -3.37
CA VAL A 122 -0.19 -10.10 -4.24
C VAL A 122 -1.43 -10.58 -5.00
N ASP A 123 -1.46 -11.86 -5.36
CA ASP A 123 -2.59 -12.45 -6.10
C ASP A 123 -3.91 -12.28 -5.36
N GLU A 124 -3.87 -12.27 -4.04
CA GLU A 124 -5.07 -12.15 -3.22
C GLU A 124 -5.60 -10.71 -3.17
N LEU A 125 -4.70 -9.74 -3.22
CA LEU A 125 -5.07 -8.34 -3.05
C LEU A 125 -5.27 -7.59 -4.35
N ILE A 126 -4.71 -8.10 -5.44
CA ILE A 126 -4.63 -7.31 -6.68
C ILE A 126 -6.00 -6.99 -7.27
N SER A 127 -6.96 -7.89 -7.20
CA SER A 127 -8.27 -7.68 -7.79
C SER A 127 -9.03 -6.53 -7.09
N PRO A 128 -9.22 -6.55 -5.76
CA PRO A 128 -9.89 -5.43 -5.11
C PRO A 128 -9.12 -4.12 -5.22
N LEU A 129 -7.78 -4.16 -5.21
CA LEU A 129 -6.97 -2.95 -5.38
C LEU A 129 -7.11 -2.37 -6.78
N ALA A 130 -6.99 -3.19 -7.81
CA ALA A 130 -7.10 -2.72 -9.18
C ALA A 130 -8.49 -2.17 -9.48
N TYR A 131 -9.53 -2.82 -8.97
CA TYR A 131 -10.90 -2.34 -9.14
C TYR A 131 -11.09 -0.98 -8.49
N ALA A 132 -10.61 -0.81 -7.25
CA ALA A 132 -10.73 0.44 -6.53
C ALA A 132 -9.94 1.56 -7.23
N CYS A 133 -8.74 1.26 -7.70
CA CYS A 133 -7.91 2.23 -8.42
C CYS A 133 -8.57 2.64 -9.75
N ALA A 134 -9.16 1.69 -10.46
CA ALA A 134 -9.84 1.98 -11.72
C ALA A 134 -11.07 2.87 -11.49
N ARG A 135 -11.83 2.59 -10.44
CA ARG A 135 -12.98 3.44 -10.07
C ARG A 135 -12.55 4.85 -9.72
N GLU A 136 -11.51 4.98 -8.92
CA GLU A 136 -11.01 6.31 -8.53
C GLU A 136 -10.44 7.06 -9.72
N ALA A 137 -9.74 6.39 -10.60
CA ALA A 137 -9.22 7.02 -11.82
C ALA A 137 -10.35 7.53 -12.72
N ALA A 138 -11.42 6.75 -12.85
CA ALA A 138 -12.60 7.17 -13.62
C ALA A 138 -13.29 8.37 -12.98
N ALA A 139 -13.43 8.36 -11.66
CA ALA A 139 -14.02 9.48 -10.92
C ALA A 139 -13.19 10.75 -11.06
N ALA A 140 -11.86 10.62 -11.01
CA ALA A 140 -10.96 11.76 -11.17
C ALA A 140 -11.08 12.37 -12.56
N ARG A 141 -11.19 11.52 -13.61
CA ARG A 141 -11.39 12.01 -14.97
C ARG A 141 -12.72 12.73 -15.11
N ALA A 142 -13.77 12.22 -14.49
CA ALA A 142 -15.08 12.87 -14.53
C ALA A 142 -15.07 14.23 -13.85
N ARG A 143 -14.28 14.38 -12.77
CA ARG A 143 -14.17 15.67 -12.07
C ARG A 143 -13.42 16.71 -12.86
N THR A 144 -12.54 16.30 -13.78
CA THR A 144 -11.73 17.24 -14.56
C THR A 144 -12.32 17.57 -15.93
N SER A 145 -13.37 16.90 -16.35
CA SER A 145 -13.99 17.14 -17.66
C SER A 145 -15.23 18.08 -17.62
#